data_5e29cedf27441bb985678a414aab7414
#
_entry.id   5e29cedf27441bb985678a414aab7414
#
_cell.length_a   1.000
_cell.length_b   1.000
_cell.length_c   1.000
_cell.angle_alpha   90.00
_cell.angle_beta   90.00
_cell.angle_gamma   90.00
#
_symmetry.space_group_name_H-M   'P 1'
#
loop_
_entity.id
_entity.type
_entity.pdbx_description
1 polymer ?
#
loop_
_entity_poly.entity_id
_entity_poly.type
_entity_poly.pdbx_seq_one_letter_code
_entity_poly.pdbx_strand_id
1 'polypeptide(L)'
;LAALGVGASFLRRGSSVAQAVLRRQLLVTLEVTSKDPSYPWVLNWLNSHGRRTQHLSVNTSHLRACDGSSTTQFEFVPGPGRHVIWYGGRAFLVERVREQQMVNMNTGAPWERVLLTSVGRDPEVFAGLLREAQSLSTHQQEGTTVVYTSWGTEWRPFGHPRRKRPISSVVLPAGVSERLVADIQEWRASAAWYHARGIPYRRGFLLHGPPGCGKTSFILALAGHLDMGICILS
;
A
#
# COMPACT_ATOMS: atom_id res chain seq x y z
N LEU A 1 -56.67 -15.14 -18.57
CA LEU A 1 -55.70 -14.80 -17.52
C LEU A 1 -54.30 -15.44 -17.72
N ALA A 2 -54.20 -16.65 -18.31
CA ALA A 2 -52.91 -17.32 -18.54
C ALA A 2 -52.02 -16.61 -19.58
N ALA A 3 -52.58 -15.99 -20.63
CA ALA A 3 -51.81 -15.30 -21.65
C ALA A 3 -51.10 -14.03 -21.20
N LEU A 4 -51.65 -13.31 -20.20
CA LEU A 4 -51.04 -12.13 -19.60
C LEU A 4 -49.81 -12.48 -18.74
N GLY A 5 -49.83 -13.66 -18.09
CA GLY A 5 -48.70 -14.13 -17.28
C GLY A 5 -47.48 -14.54 -18.12
N VAL A 6 -47.68 -15.11 -19.29
CA VAL A 6 -46.61 -15.52 -20.21
C VAL A 6 -45.94 -14.27 -20.81
N GLY A 7 -46.70 -13.27 -21.24
CA GLY A 7 -46.15 -12.00 -21.74
C GLY A 7 -45.30 -11.24 -20.71
N ALA A 8 -45.74 -11.19 -19.45
CA ALA A 8 -45.02 -10.54 -18.38
C ALA A 8 -43.69 -11.27 -18.03
N SER A 9 -43.66 -12.60 -18.13
CA SER A 9 -42.44 -13.39 -17.90
C SER A 9 -41.41 -13.22 -19.03
N PHE A 10 -41.82 -13.09 -20.27
CA PHE A 10 -40.95 -12.80 -21.39
C PHE A 10 -40.38 -11.39 -21.36
N LEU A 11 -41.19 -10.39 -20.96
CA LEU A 11 -40.70 -9.02 -20.76
C LEU A 11 -39.69 -8.92 -19.59
N ARG A 12 -39.90 -9.64 -18.48
CA ARG A 12 -38.94 -9.73 -17.40
C ARG A 12 -37.63 -10.41 -17.80
N ARG A 13 -37.68 -11.51 -18.55
CA ARG A 13 -36.49 -12.18 -19.07
C ARG A 13 -35.75 -11.33 -20.11
N GLY A 14 -36.45 -10.68 -21.00
CA GLY A 14 -35.85 -9.77 -21.98
C GLY A 14 -35.16 -8.57 -21.31
N SER A 15 -35.80 -7.99 -20.30
CA SER A 15 -35.19 -6.87 -19.55
C SER A 15 -33.96 -7.28 -18.76
N SER A 16 -33.91 -8.49 -18.15
CA SER A 16 -32.75 -8.99 -17.42
C SER A 16 -31.56 -9.27 -18.34
N VAL A 17 -31.80 -9.83 -19.52
CA VAL A 17 -30.76 -10.06 -20.52
C VAL A 17 -30.24 -8.73 -21.09
N ALA A 18 -31.13 -7.78 -21.39
CA ALA A 18 -30.74 -6.45 -21.86
C ALA A 18 -29.93 -5.71 -20.79
N GLN A 19 -30.32 -5.78 -19.51
CA GLN A 19 -29.56 -5.21 -18.38
C GLN A 19 -28.17 -5.86 -18.23
N ALA A 20 -28.06 -7.18 -18.39
CA ALA A 20 -26.78 -7.88 -18.31
C ALA A 20 -25.85 -7.47 -19.45
N VAL A 21 -26.39 -7.35 -20.69
CA VAL A 21 -25.62 -6.90 -21.85
C VAL A 21 -25.20 -5.42 -21.70
N LEU A 22 -26.13 -4.54 -21.28
CA LEU A 22 -25.80 -3.14 -21.02
C LEU A 22 -24.71 -3.00 -19.93
N ARG A 23 -24.83 -3.73 -18.84
CA ARG A 23 -23.80 -3.75 -17.79
C ARG A 23 -22.44 -4.18 -18.34
N ARG A 24 -22.40 -5.25 -19.12
CA ARG A 24 -21.15 -5.76 -19.71
C ARG A 24 -20.54 -4.80 -20.73
N GLN A 25 -21.35 -4.02 -21.42
CA GLN A 25 -20.89 -3.12 -22.48
C GLN A 25 -20.59 -1.71 -22.01
N LEU A 26 -21.23 -1.25 -20.92
CA LEU A 26 -21.14 0.15 -20.47
C LEU A 26 -20.39 0.32 -19.14
N LEU A 27 -20.14 -0.76 -18.41
CA LEU A 27 -19.47 -0.70 -17.13
C LEU A 27 -18.13 -1.45 -17.17
N VAL A 28 -17.10 -0.82 -16.65
CA VAL A 28 -15.82 -1.43 -16.40
C VAL A 28 -15.64 -1.55 -14.88
N THR A 29 -15.16 -2.69 -14.41
CA THR A 29 -14.99 -2.98 -12.98
C THR A 29 -13.58 -3.46 -12.70
N LEU A 30 -12.97 -2.88 -11.69
CA LEU A 30 -11.70 -3.31 -11.10
C LEU A 30 -11.98 -3.97 -9.75
N GLU A 31 -11.46 -5.15 -9.54
CA GLU A 31 -11.47 -5.84 -8.24
C GLU A 31 -10.06 -5.80 -7.62
N VAL A 32 -9.98 -5.36 -6.38
CA VAL A 32 -8.73 -5.35 -5.59
C VAL A 32 -8.99 -6.14 -4.31
N THR A 33 -8.25 -7.23 -4.13
CA THR A 33 -8.38 -8.13 -2.97
C THR A 33 -7.40 -7.75 -1.87
N SER A 34 -7.69 -8.13 -0.63
CA SER A 34 -6.83 -7.87 0.53
C SER A 34 -5.45 -8.53 0.47
N LYS A 35 -5.22 -9.46 -0.48
CA LYS A 35 -3.90 -10.04 -0.77
C LYS A 35 -3.04 -9.16 -1.68
N ASP A 36 -3.67 -8.31 -2.47
CA ASP A 36 -2.95 -7.47 -3.42
C ASP A 36 -2.21 -6.36 -2.68
N PRO A 37 -0.93 -6.11 -3.00
CA PRO A 37 -0.16 -5.00 -2.41
C PRO A 37 -0.79 -3.62 -2.62
N SER A 38 -1.63 -3.44 -3.66
CA SER A 38 -2.34 -2.19 -3.92
C SER A 38 -3.53 -1.96 -3.00
N TYR A 39 -4.02 -2.98 -2.29
CA TYR A 39 -5.20 -2.87 -1.42
C TYR A 39 -5.07 -1.77 -0.35
N PRO A 40 -3.97 -1.66 0.43
CA PRO A 40 -3.79 -0.57 1.39
C PRO A 40 -3.76 0.81 0.72
N TRP A 41 -3.18 0.92 -0.48
CA TRP A 41 -3.14 2.18 -1.23
C TRP A 41 -4.52 2.63 -1.66
N VAL A 42 -5.33 1.69 -2.17
CA VAL A 42 -6.72 1.95 -2.56
C VAL A 42 -7.56 2.35 -1.36
N LEU A 43 -7.41 1.70 -0.20
CA LEU A 43 -8.12 2.09 1.02
C LEU A 43 -7.75 3.51 1.47
N ASN A 44 -6.48 3.85 1.43
CA ASN A 44 -5.99 5.18 1.76
C ASN A 44 -6.53 6.25 0.78
N TRP A 45 -6.52 5.92 -0.51
CA TRP A 45 -7.09 6.78 -1.54
C TRP A 45 -8.61 6.97 -1.34
N LEU A 46 -9.35 5.89 -1.02
CA LEU A 46 -10.77 5.96 -0.68
C LEU A 46 -11.02 6.86 0.54
N ASN A 47 -10.14 6.83 1.53
CA ASN A 47 -10.23 7.70 2.71
C ASN A 47 -10.06 9.18 2.34
N SER A 48 -9.11 9.49 1.46
CA SER A 48 -8.85 10.88 1.04
C SER A 48 -9.99 11.46 0.19
N HIS A 49 -10.68 10.64 -0.62
CA HIS A 49 -11.75 11.05 -1.53
C HIS A 49 -13.16 10.82 -0.96
N GLY A 50 -13.29 9.95 0.04
CA GLY A 50 -14.57 9.50 0.61
C GLY A 50 -15.17 10.42 1.68
N ARG A 51 -14.89 11.73 1.71
CA ARG A 51 -15.30 12.69 2.76
C ARG A 51 -16.81 12.77 3.07
N ARG A 52 -17.67 12.08 2.33
CA ARG A 52 -19.14 12.06 2.50
C ARG A 52 -19.72 10.67 2.75
N THR A 53 -18.90 9.69 3.14
CA THR A 53 -19.40 8.34 3.45
C THR A 53 -20.06 8.33 4.82
N GLN A 54 -21.30 7.82 4.89
CA GLN A 54 -22.07 7.70 6.13
C GLN A 54 -21.69 6.45 6.94
N HIS A 55 -21.15 5.41 6.28
CA HIS A 55 -20.67 4.19 6.92
C HIS A 55 -19.16 4.22 7.02
N LEU A 56 -18.66 4.26 8.25
CA LEU A 56 -17.24 4.33 8.56
C LEU A 56 -16.83 3.09 9.33
N SER A 57 -15.64 2.60 9.04
CA SER A 57 -14.87 1.66 9.86
C SER A 57 -13.69 2.40 10.48
N VAL A 58 -13.33 2.01 11.68
CA VAL A 58 -12.17 2.56 12.39
C VAL A 58 -10.97 1.62 12.22
N ASN A 59 -9.84 2.17 11.87
CA ASN A 59 -8.54 1.52 11.95
C ASN A 59 -7.76 2.21 13.08
N THR A 60 -7.52 1.46 14.15
CA THR A 60 -6.84 1.98 15.33
C THR A 60 -5.39 1.57 15.32
N SER A 61 -4.48 2.53 15.33
CA SER A 61 -3.04 2.31 15.45
C SER A 61 -2.53 2.90 16.77
N HIS A 62 -1.65 2.16 17.43
CA HIS A 62 -0.97 2.62 18.65
C HIS A 62 0.46 3.00 18.29
N LEU A 63 0.77 4.28 18.35
CA LEU A 63 2.11 4.81 18.17
C LEU A 63 2.78 4.90 19.55
N ARG A 64 3.84 4.13 19.77
CA ARG A 64 4.69 4.30 20.95
C ARG A 64 5.72 5.40 20.69
N ALA A 65 5.69 6.45 21.48
CA ALA A 65 6.73 7.45 21.48
C ALA A 65 7.99 6.94 22.22
N CYS A 66 9.14 7.59 21.96
CA CYS A 66 10.42 7.20 22.58
C CYS A 66 10.44 7.37 24.10
N ASP A 67 9.52 8.14 24.67
CA ASP A 67 9.32 8.38 26.09
C ASP A 67 8.50 7.29 26.81
N GLY A 68 8.07 6.25 26.05
CA GLY A 68 7.22 5.17 26.55
C GLY A 68 5.72 5.49 26.55
N SER A 69 5.32 6.71 26.19
CA SER A 69 3.91 7.06 26.01
C SER A 69 3.35 6.38 24.77
N SER A 70 2.10 5.95 24.83
CA SER A 70 1.38 5.42 23.68
C SER A 70 0.30 6.42 23.24
N THR A 71 0.43 6.91 22.02
CA THR A 71 -0.61 7.72 21.40
C THR A 71 -1.46 6.82 20.51
N THR A 72 -2.77 6.82 20.74
CA THR A 72 -3.71 6.08 19.89
C THR A 72 -4.16 7.00 18.77
N GLN A 73 -3.95 6.56 17.53
CA GLN A 73 -4.42 7.25 16.33
C GLN A 73 -5.60 6.48 15.76
N PHE A 74 -6.70 7.19 15.53
CA PHE A 74 -7.89 6.65 14.88
C PHE A 74 -7.91 7.14 13.43
N GLU A 75 -7.97 6.21 12.50
CA GLU A 75 -8.15 6.47 11.09
C GLU A 75 -9.53 5.95 10.68
N PHE A 76 -10.36 6.84 10.14
CA PHE A 76 -11.68 6.47 9.65
C PHE A 76 -11.59 6.14 8.17
N VAL A 77 -11.95 4.93 7.82
CA VAL A 77 -11.99 4.45 6.43
C VAL A 77 -13.44 4.12 6.05
N PRO A 78 -13.82 4.22 4.76
CA PRO A 78 -15.14 3.78 4.33
C PRO A 78 -15.40 2.34 4.76
N GLY A 79 -16.50 2.11 5.48
CA GLY A 79 -16.91 0.80 5.96
C GLY A 79 -17.31 -0.16 4.81
N PRO A 80 -17.57 -1.44 5.12
CA PRO A 80 -18.15 -2.37 4.16
C PRO A 80 -19.50 -1.82 3.65
N GLY A 81 -19.75 -1.98 2.35
CA GLY A 81 -20.95 -1.48 1.70
C GLY A 81 -20.67 -0.78 0.38
N ARG A 82 -21.66 -0.03 -0.11
CA ARG A 82 -21.61 0.69 -1.38
C ARG A 82 -21.44 2.17 -1.15
N HIS A 83 -20.48 2.76 -1.84
CA HIS A 83 -20.17 4.19 -1.79
C HIS A 83 -20.06 4.73 -3.21
N VAL A 84 -20.42 5.99 -3.43
CA VAL A 84 -20.21 6.67 -4.71
C VAL A 84 -19.13 7.73 -4.50
N ILE A 85 -18.11 7.68 -5.35
CA ILE A 85 -16.98 8.63 -5.33
C ILE A 85 -16.85 9.25 -6.71
N TRP A 86 -16.51 10.53 -6.74
CA TRP A 86 -16.22 11.25 -7.97
C TRP A 86 -14.72 11.41 -8.15
N TYR A 87 -14.23 10.94 -9.30
CA TYR A 87 -12.82 11.05 -9.65
C TYR A 87 -12.62 11.28 -11.14
N GLY A 88 -11.78 12.25 -11.52
CA GLY A 88 -11.50 12.57 -12.93
C GLY A 88 -12.76 12.93 -13.76
N GLY A 89 -13.76 13.56 -13.14
CA GLY A 89 -15.02 13.90 -13.79
C GLY A 89 -15.97 12.71 -14.01
N ARG A 90 -15.67 11.53 -13.45
CA ARG A 90 -16.47 10.29 -13.54
C ARG A 90 -16.95 9.83 -12.18
N ALA A 91 -18.14 9.22 -12.14
CA ALA A 91 -18.65 8.58 -10.93
C ALA A 91 -18.13 7.14 -10.85
N PHE A 92 -17.63 6.75 -9.67
CA PHE A 92 -17.24 5.40 -9.34
C PHE A 92 -18.17 4.86 -8.26
N LEU A 93 -18.79 3.73 -8.54
CA LEU A 93 -19.45 2.92 -7.52
C LEU A 93 -18.38 2.03 -6.88
N VAL A 94 -18.12 2.26 -5.62
CA VAL A 94 -17.18 1.48 -4.80
C VAL A 94 -18.00 0.55 -3.93
N GLU A 95 -17.73 -0.75 -4.02
CA GLU A 95 -18.33 -1.77 -3.17
C GLU A 95 -17.23 -2.47 -2.38
N ARG A 96 -17.23 -2.28 -1.05
CA ARG A 96 -16.32 -2.98 -0.14
C ARG A 96 -17.05 -4.15 0.49
N VAL A 97 -16.57 -5.36 0.23
CA VAL A 97 -17.14 -6.60 0.72
C VAL A 97 -16.17 -7.24 1.71
N ARG A 98 -16.68 -7.59 2.88
CA ARG A 98 -15.96 -8.34 3.91
C ARG A 98 -16.59 -9.72 4.02
N GLU A 99 -15.81 -10.77 3.76
CA GLU A 99 -16.27 -12.13 3.85
C GLU A 99 -16.12 -12.64 5.29
N GLN A 100 -17.24 -13.02 5.91
CA GLN A 100 -17.27 -13.45 7.31
C GLN A 100 -16.70 -14.85 7.52
N GLN A 101 -16.68 -15.69 6.49
CA GLN A 101 -16.26 -17.09 6.59
C GLN A 101 -14.79 -17.36 6.23
N MET A 102 -14.10 -16.39 5.62
CA MET A 102 -12.68 -16.54 5.28
C MET A 102 -11.84 -15.60 6.14
N VAL A 103 -10.98 -16.21 6.94
CA VAL A 103 -9.99 -15.50 7.74
C VAL A 103 -8.61 -15.77 7.15
N ASN A 104 -7.82 -14.74 6.97
CA ASN A 104 -6.43 -14.89 6.58
C ASN A 104 -5.68 -15.54 7.75
N MET A 105 -5.24 -16.80 7.57
CA MET A 105 -4.56 -17.58 8.60
C MET A 105 -3.30 -16.93 9.18
N ASN A 106 -2.70 -16.01 8.42
CA ASN A 106 -1.47 -15.33 8.84
C ASN A 106 -1.71 -14.06 9.65
N THR A 107 -2.84 -13.37 9.44
CA THR A 107 -3.13 -12.08 10.10
C THR A 107 -4.36 -12.13 10.99
N GLY A 108 -5.16 -13.21 10.95
CA GLY A 108 -6.44 -13.28 11.64
C GLY A 108 -7.51 -12.31 11.13
N ALA A 109 -7.19 -11.54 10.08
CA ALA A 109 -8.10 -10.56 9.51
C ALA A 109 -9.09 -11.22 8.54
N PRO A 110 -10.36 -10.75 8.49
CA PRO A 110 -11.31 -11.24 7.52
C PRO A 110 -10.85 -10.91 6.09
N TRP A 111 -11.22 -11.78 5.16
CA TRP A 111 -10.96 -11.55 3.76
C TRP A 111 -11.79 -10.39 3.25
N GLU A 112 -11.15 -9.42 2.62
CA GLU A 112 -11.81 -8.26 2.07
C GLU A 112 -11.49 -8.08 0.59
N ARG A 113 -12.44 -7.51 -0.15
CA ARG A 113 -12.25 -7.05 -1.52
C ARG A 113 -12.95 -5.72 -1.74
N VAL A 114 -12.36 -4.93 -2.59
CA VAL A 114 -12.92 -3.66 -3.07
C VAL A 114 -13.19 -3.79 -4.57
N LEU A 115 -14.42 -3.51 -4.96
CA LEU A 115 -14.86 -3.45 -6.35
C LEU A 115 -15.07 -1.98 -6.71
N LEU A 116 -14.40 -1.52 -7.75
CA LEU A 116 -14.50 -0.18 -8.29
C LEU A 116 -15.18 -0.27 -9.65
N THR A 117 -16.41 0.20 -9.79
CA THR A 117 -17.16 0.16 -11.05
C THR A 117 -17.39 1.56 -11.57
N SER A 118 -17.04 1.81 -12.82
CA SER A 118 -17.27 3.08 -13.51
C SER A 118 -17.98 2.89 -14.84
N VAL A 119 -18.65 3.95 -15.29
CA VAL A 119 -19.25 3.98 -16.64
C VAL A 119 -18.14 4.23 -17.66
N GLY A 120 -18.09 3.39 -18.68
CA GLY A 120 -17.11 3.45 -19.76
C GLY A 120 -16.51 2.09 -20.08
N ARG A 121 -15.63 2.05 -21.08
CA ARG A 121 -14.92 0.84 -21.52
C ARG A 121 -13.41 0.95 -21.37
N ASP A 122 -12.95 2.08 -20.89
CA ASP A 122 -11.54 2.40 -20.81
C ASP A 122 -10.96 1.96 -19.46
N PRO A 123 -10.09 0.93 -19.41
CA PRO A 123 -9.43 0.49 -18.17
C PRO A 123 -8.32 1.43 -17.71
N GLU A 124 -7.82 2.34 -18.57
CA GLU A 124 -6.75 3.28 -18.23
C GLU A 124 -7.12 4.21 -17.08
N VAL A 125 -8.41 4.46 -16.88
CA VAL A 125 -8.90 5.24 -15.75
C VAL A 125 -8.51 4.63 -14.40
N PHE A 126 -8.48 3.30 -14.32
CA PHE A 126 -8.04 2.59 -13.11
C PHE A 126 -6.53 2.64 -12.95
N ALA A 127 -5.76 2.62 -14.04
CA ALA A 127 -4.31 2.78 -13.97
C ALA A 127 -3.94 4.15 -13.43
N GLY A 128 -4.67 5.21 -13.82
CA GLY A 128 -4.52 6.56 -13.27
C GLY A 128 -4.81 6.61 -11.76
N LEU A 129 -5.95 6.02 -11.35
CA LEU A 129 -6.36 5.91 -9.95
C LEU A 129 -5.32 5.16 -9.10
N LEU A 130 -4.84 4.02 -9.59
CA LEU A 130 -3.85 3.22 -8.86
C LEU A 130 -2.50 3.94 -8.72
N ARG A 131 -2.05 4.68 -9.74
CA ARG A 131 -0.83 5.52 -9.65
C ARG A 131 -1.00 6.63 -8.61
N GLU A 132 -2.16 7.28 -8.58
CA GLU A 132 -2.45 8.30 -7.58
C GLU A 132 -2.53 7.70 -6.18
N ALA A 133 -3.22 6.56 -6.01
CA ALA A 133 -3.28 5.84 -4.74
C ALA A 133 -1.88 5.44 -4.24
N GLN A 134 -1.02 4.97 -5.13
CA GLN A 134 0.37 4.67 -4.83
C GLN A 134 1.14 5.92 -4.41
N SER A 135 1.02 7.03 -5.15
CA SER A 135 1.72 8.28 -4.83
C SER A 135 1.29 8.84 -3.48
N LEU A 136 0.00 8.85 -3.18
CA LEU A 136 -0.52 9.27 -1.87
C LEU A 136 0.04 8.41 -0.73
N SER A 137 0.11 7.10 -0.92
CA SER A 137 0.69 6.19 0.08
C SER A 137 2.19 6.41 0.25
N THR A 138 2.91 6.67 -0.84
CA THR A 138 4.34 6.98 -0.81
C THR A 138 4.61 8.31 -0.09
N HIS A 139 3.84 9.35 -0.40
CA HIS A 139 3.95 10.65 0.28
C HIS A 139 3.68 10.57 1.78
N GLN A 140 2.74 9.74 2.22
CA GLN A 140 2.50 9.53 3.65
C GLN A 140 3.67 8.81 4.35
N GLN A 141 4.45 8.02 3.62
CA GLN A 141 5.65 7.36 4.13
C GLN A 141 6.90 8.22 3.98
N GLU A 142 6.83 9.35 3.27
CA GLU A 142 7.94 10.31 3.18
C GLU A 142 8.35 10.78 4.59
N GLY A 143 9.65 10.88 4.80
CA GLY A 143 10.18 11.22 6.13
C GLY A 143 10.22 10.06 7.11
N THR A 144 9.88 8.83 6.69
CA THR A 144 9.99 7.63 7.52
C THR A 144 10.88 6.56 6.87
N THR A 145 11.48 5.71 7.70
CA THR A 145 12.22 4.52 7.28
C THR A 145 11.45 3.29 7.75
N VAL A 146 11.13 2.38 6.82
CA VAL A 146 10.46 1.12 7.13
C VAL A 146 11.50 0.05 7.36
N VAL A 147 11.35 -0.69 8.45
CA VAL A 147 12.17 -1.86 8.76
C VAL A 147 11.34 -3.11 8.44
N TYR A 148 11.94 -4.05 7.74
CA TYR A 148 11.34 -5.33 7.37
C TYR A 148 12.07 -6.47 8.06
N THR A 149 11.37 -7.55 8.37
CA THR A 149 11.93 -8.81 8.84
C THR A 149 11.50 -9.95 7.93
N SER A 150 12.30 -11.00 7.86
CA SER A 150 11.93 -12.21 7.12
C SER A 150 10.84 -12.98 7.86
N TRP A 151 9.81 -13.40 7.14
CA TRP A 151 8.76 -14.29 7.63
C TRP A 151 8.52 -15.39 6.59
N GLY A 152 9.21 -16.50 6.75
CA GLY A 152 9.24 -17.54 5.73
C GLY A 152 9.89 -17.01 4.44
N THR A 153 9.14 -16.99 3.35
CA THR A 153 9.60 -16.51 2.03
C THR A 153 9.29 -15.04 1.75
N GLU A 154 8.62 -14.34 2.69
CA GLU A 154 8.16 -12.96 2.50
C GLU A 154 8.85 -11.98 3.44
N TRP A 155 9.05 -10.75 2.98
CA TRP A 155 9.45 -9.63 3.82
C TRP A 155 8.22 -8.95 4.40
N ARG A 156 8.15 -8.83 5.73
CA ARG A 156 7.06 -8.14 6.42
C ARG A 156 7.57 -6.94 7.18
N PRO A 157 6.82 -5.82 7.20
CA PRO A 157 7.15 -4.68 8.02
C PRO A 157 7.26 -5.09 9.50
N PHE A 158 8.35 -4.68 10.14
CA PHE A 158 8.61 -4.92 11.55
C PHE A 158 8.37 -3.65 12.36
N GLY A 159 7.26 -3.63 13.06
CA GLY A 159 6.82 -2.47 13.81
C GLY A 159 6.30 -1.34 12.92
N HIS A 160 6.24 -0.13 13.50
CA HIS A 160 5.80 1.06 12.78
C HIS A 160 6.94 1.74 12.02
N PRO A 161 6.66 2.41 10.88
CA PRO A 161 7.64 3.24 10.19
C PRO A 161 8.27 4.25 11.17
N ARG A 162 9.58 4.36 11.15
CA ARG A 162 10.33 5.25 12.06
C ARG A 162 10.67 6.54 11.32
N ARG A 163 10.61 7.67 12.02
CA ARG A 163 11.08 8.94 11.45
C ARG A 163 12.52 8.81 10.98
N LYS A 164 12.82 9.34 9.79
CA LYS A 164 14.21 9.38 9.28
C LYS A 164 15.09 10.10 10.28
N ARG A 165 16.17 9.44 10.67
CA ARG A 165 17.16 10.01 11.54
C ARG A 165 18.18 10.77 10.69
N PRO A 166 18.48 12.05 10.98
CA PRO A 166 19.53 12.77 10.27
C PRO A 166 20.88 12.06 10.42
N ILE A 167 21.64 11.95 9.34
CA ILE A 167 22.97 11.31 9.39
C ILE A 167 23.93 12.04 10.32
N SER A 168 23.79 13.37 10.42
CA SER A 168 24.56 14.22 11.33
C SER A 168 24.29 13.95 12.81
N SER A 169 23.22 13.21 13.15
CA SER A 169 22.92 12.83 14.54
C SER A 169 23.79 11.69 15.06
N VAL A 170 24.58 11.06 14.18
CA VAL A 170 25.52 9.99 14.55
C VAL A 170 26.92 10.54 14.40
N VAL A 171 27.61 10.70 15.52
CA VAL A 171 28.97 11.24 15.56
C VAL A 171 29.95 10.09 15.26
N LEU A 172 30.64 10.19 14.13
CA LEU A 172 31.70 9.28 13.71
C LEU A 172 33.01 10.04 13.51
N PRO A 173 34.15 9.36 13.40
CA PRO A 173 35.40 10.00 13.00
C PRO A 173 35.22 10.75 11.68
N ALA A 174 35.89 11.88 11.54
CA ALA A 174 35.80 12.75 10.36
C ALA A 174 36.02 11.99 9.05
N GLY A 175 35.16 12.21 8.06
CA GLY A 175 35.23 11.63 6.75
C GLY A 175 34.73 10.17 6.62
N VAL A 176 34.33 9.50 7.71
CA VAL A 176 33.83 8.11 7.63
C VAL A 176 32.42 8.08 7.06
N SER A 177 31.55 8.94 7.55
CA SER A 177 30.17 9.06 7.10
C SER A 177 30.10 9.42 5.60
N GLU A 178 30.85 10.43 5.22
CA GLU A 178 30.89 10.95 3.86
C GLU A 178 31.41 9.90 2.85
N ARG A 179 32.46 9.18 3.22
CA ARG A 179 33.02 8.10 2.37
C ARG A 179 32.03 6.97 2.15
N LEU A 180 31.32 6.54 3.21
CA LEU A 180 30.31 5.48 3.11
C LEU A 180 29.12 5.91 2.25
N VAL A 181 28.65 7.13 2.41
CA VAL A 181 27.57 7.68 1.57
C VAL A 181 27.99 7.74 0.10
N ALA A 182 29.19 8.27 -0.18
CA ALA A 182 29.72 8.36 -1.54
C ALA A 182 29.89 6.98 -2.19
N ASP A 183 30.45 5.99 -1.46
CA ASP A 183 30.62 4.62 -1.95
C ASP A 183 29.28 3.95 -2.30
N ILE A 184 28.24 4.15 -1.47
CA ILE A 184 26.92 3.59 -1.76
C ILE A 184 26.25 4.29 -2.92
N GLN A 185 26.39 5.61 -3.04
CA GLN A 185 25.85 6.37 -4.18
C GLN A 185 26.52 5.95 -5.49
N GLU A 186 27.85 5.79 -5.51
CA GLU A 186 28.60 5.27 -6.66
C GLU A 186 28.14 3.86 -7.02
N TRP A 187 28.02 2.97 -6.04
CA TRP A 187 27.52 1.63 -6.26
C TRP A 187 26.09 1.64 -6.87
N ARG A 188 25.19 2.47 -6.36
CA ARG A 188 23.83 2.60 -6.91
C ARG A 188 23.82 3.08 -8.37
N ALA A 189 24.69 4.00 -8.72
CA ALA A 189 24.84 4.51 -10.08
C ALA A 189 25.46 3.46 -11.05
N SER A 190 26.18 2.47 -10.51
CA SER A 190 26.96 1.49 -11.29
C SER A 190 26.17 0.23 -11.66
N ALA A 191 24.85 0.15 -11.47
CA ALA A 191 24.06 -1.06 -11.71
C ALA A 191 24.25 -1.64 -13.11
N ALA A 192 24.20 -0.81 -14.15
CA ALA A 192 24.40 -1.24 -15.54
C ALA A 192 25.80 -1.83 -15.78
N TRP A 193 26.82 -1.29 -15.11
CA TRP A 193 28.20 -1.79 -15.20
C TRP A 193 28.32 -3.21 -14.63
N TYR A 194 27.66 -3.51 -13.49
CA TYR A 194 27.63 -4.85 -12.89
C TYR A 194 26.90 -5.84 -13.78
N HIS A 195 25.74 -5.47 -14.32
CA HIS A 195 24.95 -6.31 -15.22
C HIS A 195 25.70 -6.64 -16.52
N ALA A 196 26.36 -5.66 -17.12
CA ALA A 196 27.10 -5.86 -18.36
C ALA A 196 28.29 -6.85 -18.19
N ARG A 197 28.76 -7.06 -16.96
CA ARG A 197 29.89 -7.95 -16.64
C ARG A 197 29.48 -9.28 -15.99
N GLY A 198 28.17 -9.50 -15.81
CA GLY A 198 27.67 -10.70 -15.13
C GLY A 198 28.08 -10.79 -13.65
N ILE A 199 28.45 -9.68 -13.03
CA ILE A 199 28.85 -9.63 -11.62
C ILE A 199 27.60 -9.39 -10.77
N PRO A 200 27.39 -10.13 -9.65
CA PRO A 200 26.25 -9.88 -8.78
C PRO A 200 26.23 -8.45 -8.26
N TYR A 201 25.09 -7.75 -8.45
CA TYR A 201 24.89 -6.38 -8.00
C TYR A 201 24.64 -6.32 -6.50
N ARG A 202 25.72 -6.38 -5.72
CA ARG A 202 25.70 -6.32 -4.26
C ARG A 202 26.91 -5.59 -3.71
N ARG A 203 26.74 -4.90 -2.57
CA ARG A 203 27.81 -4.25 -1.83
C ARG A 203 27.70 -4.61 -0.34
N GLY A 204 28.77 -5.10 0.27
CA GLY A 204 28.80 -5.49 1.67
C GLY A 204 29.69 -4.57 2.48
N PHE A 205 29.26 -4.23 3.68
CA PHE A 205 30.01 -3.45 4.68
C PHE A 205 30.07 -4.22 6.00
N LEU A 206 31.25 -4.33 6.58
CA LEU A 206 31.44 -4.85 7.93
C LEU A 206 31.58 -3.70 8.91
N LEU A 207 30.57 -3.53 9.79
CA LEU A 207 30.58 -2.56 10.86
C LEU A 207 31.02 -3.25 12.16
N HIS A 208 32.17 -2.89 12.69
CA HIS A 208 32.74 -3.47 13.91
C HIS A 208 32.95 -2.41 14.98
N GLY A 209 33.07 -2.83 16.21
CA GLY A 209 33.29 -1.97 17.37
C GLY A 209 32.54 -2.45 18.62
N PRO A 210 32.80 -1.89 19.78
CA PRO A 210 32.18 -2.29 21.05
C PRO A 210 30.66 -2.10 21.03
N PRO A 211 29.89 -2.79 21.89
CA PRO A 211 28.46 -2.56 22.02
C PRO A 211 28.21 -1.09 22.41
N GLY A 212 27.09 -0.53 21.90
CA GLY A 212 26.70 0.86 22.17
C GLY A 212 27.41 1.95 21.35
N CYS A 213 28.41 1.62 20.50
CA CYS A 213 29.14 2.62 19.68
C CYS A 213 28.36 3.14 18.42
N GLY A 214 27.04 2.94 18.34
CA GLY A 214 26.22 3.57 17.32
C GLY A 214 26.10 2.83 15.99
N LYS A 215 26.58 1.59 15.83
CA LYS A 215 26.51 0.83 14.56
C LYS A 215 25.10 0.76 13.96
N THR A 216 24.15 0.30 14.74
CA THR A 216 22.72 0.23 14.30
C THR A 216 22.12 1.60 14.08
N SER A 217 22.49 2.59 14.90
CA SER A 217 22.04 3.97 14.72
C SER A 217 22.53 4.57 13.41
N PHE A 218 23.75 4.24 13.00
CA PHE A 218 24.31 4.69 11.73
C PHE A 218 23.61 4.03 10.55
N ILE A 219 23.32 2.71 10.59
CA ILE A 219 22.57 2.01 9.55
C ILE A 219 21.19 2.66 9.35
N LEU A 220 20.48 2.95 10.45
CA LEU A 220 19.17 3.61 10.38
C LEU A 220 19.25 5.03 9.79
N ALA A 221 20.25 5.80 10.18
CA ALA A 221 20.46 7.14 9.66
C ALA A 221 20.86 7.13 8.17
N LEU A 222 21.73 6.20 7.78
CA LEU A 222 22.18 6.01 6.43
C LEU A 222 21.02 5.60 5.49
N ALA A 223 20.22 4.63 5.92
CA ALA A 223 19.04 4.20 5.17
C ALA A 223 18.03 5.36 5.00
N GLY A 224 17.78 6.13 6.06
CA GLY A 224 16.94 7.31 6.00
C GLY A 224 17.47 8.41 5.09
N HIS A 225 18.79 8.61 5.03
CA HIS A 225 19.45 9.57 4.16
C HIS A 225 19.39 9.17 2.67
N LEU A 226 19.46 7.88 2.39
CA LEU A 226 19.45 7.32 1.04
C LEU A 226 18.05 6.92 0.55
N ASP A 227 17.00 7.18 1.33
CA ASP A 227 15.61 6.77 1.04
C ASP A 227 15.49 5.25 0.80
N MET A 228 16.10 4.46 1.67
CA MET A 228 16.10 3.00 1.58
C MET A 228 15.35 2.36 2.76
N GLY A 229 14.61 1.29 2.49
CA GLY A 229 14.11 0.39 3.52
C GLY A 229 15.22 -0.51 4.07
N ILE A 230 15.03 -1.02 5.27
CA ILE A 230 15.98 -1.93 5.94
C ILE A 230 15.33 -3.30 6.06
N CYS A 231 16.03 -4.34 5.61
CA CYS A 231 15.63 -5.72 5.81
C CYS A 231 16.57 -6.37 6.84
N ILE A 232 16.01 -6.93 7.91
CA ILE A 232 16.77 -7.63 8.95
C ILE A 232 16.63 -9.13 8.75
N LEU A 233 17.77 -9.79 8.57
CA LEU A 233 17.89 -11.25 8.63
C LEU A 233 18.35 -11.63 10.02
N SER A 234 17.59 -12.46 10.72
CA SER A 234 17.92 -13.02 12.05
C SER A 234 17.98 -14.53 11.99
#